data_d47be35d8af61e10c582b214bad5f48d
#
_entry.id   d47be35d8af61e10c582b214bad5f48d
#
_cell.length_a   1.000
_cell.length_b   1.000
_cell.length_c   1.000
_cell.angle_alpha   90.00
_cell.angle_beta   90.00
_cell.angle_gamma   90.00
#
_symmetry.space_group_name_H-M   'P 1'
#
loop_
_entity.id
_entity.type
_entity.pdbx_description
1 polymer ?
#
loop_
_entity_poly.entity_id
_entity_poly.type
_entity_poly.pdbx_seq_one_letter_code
_entity_poly.pdbx_strand_id
1 'polypeptide(L)'
;MILATGGFSANVEMRQKYNTIWEDLGENIPTTNSPAITGDGIVMAEAVGAQLVGMDKIQLLAIADPETGALDAHVGDATSICVNKEGKRYVNETERRDVLAAAALKQTDGIFYIISSTQNNDLDENGYNSYGLHIDDLVAAGEVYRADTLEELAQQLGMDPAVLVESVRKFNEAVTSGYDPEFGRTVFNTHALIEDFGPYYACHRNPA
;
A
#
# COMPACT_ATOMS: atom_id res chain seq x y z
N MET A 1 35.02 -13.43 3.90
CA MET A 1 34.46 -12.59 2.81
C MET A 1 33.09 -12.14 3.25
N ILE A 2 32.73 -10.88 3.03
CA ILE A 2 31.38 -10.33 3.32
C ILE A 2 30.73 -10.07 1.97
N LEU A 3 29.50 -10.59 1.77
CA LEU A 3 28.67 -10.32 0.61
C LEU A 3 27.59 -9.31 1.03
N ALA A 4 27.55 -8.13 0.40
CA ALA A 4 26.65 -7.03 0.72
C ALA A 4 26.05 -6.42 -0.55
N THR A 5 25.65 -7.26 -1.50
CA THR A 5 25.17 -6.85 -2.83
C THR A 5 23.66 -6.66 -2.91
N GLY A 6 22.95 -6.75 -1.79
CA GLY A 6 21.49 -6.73 -1.75
C GLY A 6 20.85 -8.08 -2.08
N GLY A 7 19.55 -8.04 -2.29
CA GLY A 7 18.74 -9.23 -2.64
C GLY A 7 18.52 -9.39 -4.15
N PHE A 8 17.32 -9.85 -4.52
CA PHE A 8 16.95 -10.14 -5.92
C PHE A 8 15.54 -9.61 -6.29
N SER A 9 15.07 -8.59 -5.60
CA SER A 9 13.68 -8.09 -5.77
C SER A 9 13.37 -7.56 -7.18
N ALA A 10 14.38 -7.02 -7.90
CA ALA A 10 14.22 -6.57 -9.27
C ALA A 10 14.35 -7.70 -10.32
N ASN A 11 14.68 -8.93 -9.89
CA ASN A 11 14.82 -10.07 -10.78
C ASN A 11 13.56 -10.95 -10.73
N VAL A 12 12.64 -10.74 -11.69
CA VAL A 12 11.37 -11.48 -11.78
C VAL A 12 11.57 -12.98 -11.86
N GLU A 13 12.56 -13.44 -12.65
CA GLU A 13 12.88 -14.87 -12.81
C GLU A 13 13.28 -15.49 -11.46
N MET A 14 14.14 -14.82 -10.69
CA MET A 14 14.55 -15.30 -9.36
C MET A 14 13.38 -15.26 -8.38
N ARG A 15 12.55 -14.20 -8.40
CA ARG A 15 11.35 -14.14 -7.55
C ARG A 15 10.43 -15.32 -7.81
N GLN A 16 10.13 -15.61 -9.08
CA GLN A 16 9.29 -16.75 -9.46
C GLN A 16 9.95 -18.11 -9.13
N LYS A 17 11.25 -18.25 -9.41
CA LYS A 17 12.01 -19.48 -9.13
C LYS A 17 11.97 -19.88 -7.65
N TYR A 18 12.11 -18.91 -6.75
CA TYR A 18 12.18 -19.17 -5.31
C TYR A 18 10.84 -18.98 -4.58
N ASN A 19 9.80 -18.50 -5.26
CA ASN A 19 8.48 -18.30 -4.66
C ASN A 19 7.82 -19.62 -4.28
N THR A 20 7.47 -19.75 -3.01
CA THR A 20 6.68 -20.88 -2.47
C THR A 20 5.51 -20.42 -1.61
N ILE A 21 5.32 -19.10 -1.46
CA ILE A 21 4.39 -18.50 -0.51
C ILE A 21 3.26 -17.74 -1.24
N TRP A 22 3.62 -16.98 -2.28
CA TRP A 22 2.70 -16.10 -2.99
C TRP A 22 2.13 -16.81 -4.21
N GLU A 23 0.89 -16.46 -4.59
CA GLU A 23 0.23 -17.03 -5.77
C GLU A 23 1.01 -16.69 -7.05
N ASP A 24 1.43 -15.43 -7.19
CA ASP A 24 2.27 -14.96 -8.29
C ASP A 24 3.25 -13.88 -7.81
N LEU A 25 4.43 -13.83 -8.45
CA LEU A 25 5.42 -12.77 -8.31
C LEU A 25 5.96 -12.35 -9.69
N GLY A 26 5.07 -12.25 -10.68
CA GLY A 26 5.39 -11.88 -12.05
C GLY A 26 5.74 -10.40 -12.25
N GLU A 27 5.74 -9.99 -13.50
CA GLU A 27 6.04 -8.61 -13.92
C GLU A 27 5.00 -7.59 -13.42
N ASN A 28 3.77 -8.06 -13.15
CA ASN A 28 2.68 -7.26 -12.58
C ASN A 28 2.90 -6.86 -11.11
N ILE A 29 3.90 -7.46 -10.44
CA ILE A 29 4.29 -7.08 -9.08
C ILE A 29 5.55 -6.22 -9.19
N PRO A 30 5.47 -4.90 -8.97
CA PRO A 30 6.63 -4.02 -9.02
C PRO A 30 7.59 -4.29 -7.86
N THR A 31 8.67 -3.55 -7.79
CA THR A 31 9.55 -3.55 -6.62
C THR A 31 9.82 -2.13 -6.16
N THR A 32 9.77 -1.91 -4.86
CA THR A 32 10.14 -0.64 -4.24
C THR A 32 11.66 -0.45 -4.11
N ASN A 33 12.44 -1.48 -4.48
CA ASN A 33 13.90 -1.43 -4.44
C ASN A 33 14.48 -0.89 -5.74
N SER A 34 15.76 -0.52 -5.68
CA SER A 34 16.52 -0.15 -6.88
C SER A 34 16.47 -1.25 -7.94
N PRO A 35 16.34 -0.90 -9.24
CA PRO A 35 16.39 -1.88 -10.33
C PRO A 35 17.73 -2.62 -10.43
N ALA A 36 18.77 -2.18 -9.71
CA ALA A 36 20.06 -2.86 -9.60
C ALA A 36 20.06 -4.06 -8.62
N ILE A 37 18.95 -4.32 -7.91
CA ILE A 37 18.86 -5.45 -6.96
C ILE A 37 18.45 -6.72 -7.70
N THR A 38 19.38 -7.25 -8.48
CA THR A 38 19.17 -8.33 -9.47
C THR A 38 19.61 -9.72 -8.98
N GLY A 39 20.22 -9.81 -7.79
CA GLY A 39 20.67 -11.10 -7.24
C GLY A 39 22.08 -11.55 -7.68
N ASP A 40 22.86 -10.70 -8.33
CA ASP A 40 24.17 -11.03 -8.89
C ASP A 40 25.13 -11.65 -7.86
N GLY A 41 25.19 -11.08 -6.66
CA GLY A 41 26.03 -11.63 -5.59
C GLY A 41 25.60 -13.01 -5.13
N ILE A 42 24.30 -13.31 -5.16
CA ILE A 42 23.77 -14.64 -4.84
C ILE A 42 24.21 -15.63 -5.90
N VAL A 43 24.06 -15.28 -7.18
CA VAL A 43 24.48 -16.11 -8.33
C VAL A 43 25.98 -16.38 -8.29
N MET A 44 26.80 -15.35 -8.04
CA MET A 44 28.26 -15.50 -7.93
C MET A 44 28.66 -16.40 -6.75
N ALA A 45 28.00 -16.27 -5.61
CA ALA A 45 28.28 -17.11 -4.45
C ALA A 45 27.88 -18.58 -4.69
N GLU A 46 26.73 -18.84 -5.30
CA GLU A 46 26.29 -20.19 -5.67
C GLU A 46 27.26 -20.84 -6.66
N ALA A 47 27.77 -20.09 -7.64
CA ALA A 47 28.73 -20.59 -8.64
C ALA A 47 30.05 -21.07 -8.04
N VAL A 48 30.44 -20.64 -6.84
CA VAL A 48 31.62 -21.11 -6.12
C VAL A 48 31.27 -22.07 -4.96
N GLY A 49 30.06 -22.60 -4.94
CA GLY A 49 29.63 -23.65 -4.02
C GLY A 49 29.03 -23.15 -2.71
N ALA A 50 28.63 -21.90 -2.60
CA ALA A 50 27.89 -21.44 -1.43
C ALA A 50 26.50 -22.08 -1.38
N GLN A 51 26.06 -22.45 -0.18
CA GLN A 51 24.71 -22.92 0.07
C GLN A 51 23.73 -21.74 0.14
N LEU A 52 22.62 -21.81 -0.59
CA LEU A 52 21.51 -20.85 -0.49
C LEU A 52 20.51 -21.34 0.57
N VAL A 53 20.10 -20.46 1.46
CA VAL A 53 19.14 -20.75 2.56
C VAL A 53 18.12 -19.63 2.64
N GLY A 54 16.83 -20.00 2.79
CA GLY A 54 15.74 -19.03 3.00
C GLY A 54 15.40 -18.19 1.78
N MET A 55 15.72 -18.64 0.58
CA MET A 55 15.43 -17.93 -0.67
C MET A 55 13.93 -17.74 -0.93
N ASP A 56 13.11 -18.57 -0.32
CA ASP A 56 11.65 -18.52 -0.36
C ASP A 56 11.05 -17.42 0.56
N LYS A 57 11.85 -16.79 1.40
CA LYS A 57 11.40 -15.75 2.34
C LYS A 57 11.30 -14.39 1.65
N ILE A 58 10.47 -14.32 0.62
CA ILE A 58 10.20 -13.10 -0.14
C ILE A 58 9.09 -12.33 0.57
N GLN A 59 9.35 -11.09 0.96
CA GLN A 59 8.37 -10.21 1.59
C GLN A 59 7.76 -9.28 0.55
N LEU A 60 6.44 -9.13 0.58
CA LEU A 60 5.73 -8.06 -0.10
C LEU A 60 5.30 -6.97 0.88
N LEU A 61 5.28 -5.73 0.40
CA LEU A 61 4.72 -4.56 1.05
C LEU A 61 3.48 -4.10 0.28
N ALA A 62 2.40 -3.80 0.96
CA ALA A 62 1.17 -3.28 0.35
C ALA A 62 1.18 -1.75 0.34
N ILE A 63 2.18 -1.12 -0.28
CA ILE A 63 2.38 0.34 -0.24
C ILE A 63 2.97 0.94 -1.51
N ALA A 64 3.19 0.18 -2.57
CA ALA A 64 3.79 0.70 -3.79
C ALA A 64 2.78 1.37 -4.71
N ASP A 65 3.21 2.36 -5.44
CA ASP A 65 2.48 2.86 -6.60
C ASP A 65 2.43 1.78 -7.69
N PRO A 66 1.27 1.46 -8.25
CA PRO A 66 1.12 0.34 -9.20
C PRO A 66 1.88 0.54 -10.52
N GLU A 67 2.13 1.77 -10.93
CA GLU A 67 2.75 2.09 -12.22
C GLU A 67 4.27 2.22 -12.09
N THR A 68 4.73 2.86 -11.03
CA THR A 68 6.13 3.21 -10.85
C THR A 68 6.87 2.33 -9.86
N GLY A 69 6.15 1.64 -8.97
CA GLY A 69 6.72 0.94 -7.81
C GLY A 69 7.20 1.88 -6.70
N ALA A 70 6.97 3.20 -6.84
CA ALA A 70 7.43 4.19 -5.88
C ALA A 70 6.68 4.12 -4.55
N LEU A 71 7.34 4.54 -3.47
CA LEU A 71 6.76 4.63 -2.12
C LEU A 71 6.35 6.06 -1.75
N ASP A 72 6.95 7.03 -2.38
CA ASP A 72 7.01 8.42 -1.95
C ASP A 72 5.74 9.21 -2.23
N ALA A 73 4.91 8.79 -3.21
CA ALA A 73 3.59 9.38 -3.47
C ALA A 73 2.54 8.92 -2.45
N HIS A 74 2.82 9.09 -1.17
CA HIS A 74 1.98 8.65 -0.07
C HIS A 74 1.28 9.82 0.62
N VAL A 75 -0.03 9.70 0.81
CA VAL A 75 -0.84 10.60 1.63
C VAL A 75 -1.82 9.75 2.44
N GLY A 76 -1.53 9.61 3.70
CA GLY A 76 -2.27 8.77 4.63
C GLY A 76 -1.32 7.97 5.52
N ASP A 77 -1.73 7.67 6.71
CA ASP A 77 -0.93 6.95 7.70
C ASP A 77 -1.60 5.64 8.13
N ALA A 78 -1.04 5.00 9.16
CA ALA A 78 -1.58 3.77 9.72
C ALA A 78 -3.00 3.91 10.33
N THR A 79 -3.55 5.13 10.36
CA THR A 79 -4.92 5.40 10.81
C THR A 79 -5.93 5.45 9.66
N SER A 80 -5.45 5.61 8.44
CA SER A 80 -6.25 5.62 7.22
C SER A 80 -6.88 4.25 6.94
N ILE A 81 -7.86 4.22 6.04
CA ILE A 81 -8.48 2.97 5.61
C ILE A 81 -7.99 2.55 4.23
N CYS A 82 -7.97 1.23 4.01
CA CYS A 82 -7.70 0.64 2.71
C CYS A 82 -9.01 0.15 2.08
N VAL A 83 -9.32 0.66 0.89
CA VAL A 83 -10.48 0.21 0.10
C VAL A 83 -10.04 -0.37 -1.24
N ASN A 84 -10.74 -1.38 -1.72
CA ASN A 84 -10.51 -1.95 -3.04
C ASN A 84 -11.11 -1.06 -4.17
N LYS A 85 -10.97 -1.48 -5.43
CA LYS A 85 -11.51 -0.75 -6.59
C LYS A 85 -13.03 -0.57 -6.56
N GLU A 86 -13.74 -1.39 -5.79
CA GLU A 86 -15.19 -1.30 -5.56
C GLU A 86 -15.56 -0.36 -4.39
N GLY A 87 -14.58 0.30 -3.76
CA GLY A 87 -14.79 1.22 -2.64
C GLY A 87 -15.03 0.54 -1.29
N LYS A 88 -14.80 -0.78 -1.17
CA LYS A 88 -15.01 -1.56 0.05
C LYS A 88 -13.72 -1.75 0.82
N ARG A 89 -13.77 -1.58 2.13
CA ARG A 89 -12.71 -2.08 3.01
C ARG A 89 -12.60 -3.60 2.86
N TYR A 90 -11.40 -4.13 2.99
CA TYR A 90 -11.13 -5.55 2.73
C TYR A 90 -10.19 -6.20 3.75
N VAL A 91 -9.64 -5.43 4.70
CA VAL A 91 -8.66 -5.91 5.67
C VAL A 91 -8.66 -5.05 6.94
N ASN A 92 -8.12 -5.59 8.03
CA ASN A 92 -7.68 -4.80 9.18
C ASN A 92 -6.34 -4.14 8.83
N GLU A 93 -6.30 -2.84 8.73
CA GLU A 93 -5.15 -2.06 8.26
C GLU A 93 -3.97 -2.09 9.26
N THR A 94 -4.18 -2.60 10.49
CA THR A 94 -3.11 -2.78 11.48
C THR A 94 -2.47 -4.16 11.46
N GLU A 95 -2.81 -5.00 10.50
CA GLU A 95 -2.23 -6.32 10.32
C GLU A 95 -0.77 -6.25 9.84
N ARG A 96 -0.08 -7.39 9.93
CA ARG A 96 1.29 -7.53 9.42
C ARG A 96 1.34 -7.35 7.90
N ARG A 97 2.49 -6.93 7.41
CA ARG A 97 2.74 -6.63 6.00
C ARG A 97 2.38 -7.78 5.06
N ASP A 98 2.72 -9.01 5.43
CA ASP A 98 2.40 -10.22 4.67
C ASP A 98 0.89 -10.47 4.59
N VAL A 99 0.14 -10.21 5.65
CA VAL A 99 -1.32 -10.31 5.69
C VAL A 99 -1.96 -9.23 4.82
N LEU A 100 -1.47 -7.98 4.93
CA LEU A 100 -1.94 -6.87 4.11
C LEU A 100 -1.70 -7.12 2.62
N ALA A 101 -0.48 -7.55 2.26
CA ALA A 101 -0.15 -7.86 0.87
C ALA A 101 -0.98 -9.03 0.32
N ALA A 102 -1.15 -10.11 1.09
CA ALA A 102 -1.97 -11.24 0.69
C ALA A 102 -3.46 -10.88 0.53
N ALA A 103 -3.97 -9.96 1.36
CA ALA A 103 -5.34 -9.47 1.25
C ALA A 103 -5.51 -8.58 0.01
N ALA A 104 -4.53 -7.70 -0.27
CA ALA A 104 -4.54 -6.83 -1.44
C ALA A 104 -4.46 -7.62 -2.76
N LEU A 105 -3.61 -8.64 -2.85
CA LEU A 105 -3.51 -9.51 -4.04
C LEU A 105 -4.82 -10.23 -4.40
N LYS A 106 -5.74 -10.39 -3.45
CA LYS A 106 -7.07 -10.97 -3.69
C LYS A 106 -8.09 -9.97 -4.22
N GLN A 107 -7.76 -8.68 -4.23
CA GLN A 107 -8.64 -7.65 -4.76
C GLN A 107 -8.48 -7.54 -6.29
N THR A 108 -9.42 -6.89 -6.93
CA THR A 108 -9.41 -6.68 -8.39
C THR A 108 -8.09 -6.03 -8.83
N ASP A 109 -7.35 -6.70 -9.69
CA ASP A 109 -6.02 -6.33 -10.20
C ASP A 109 -4.92 -6.18 -9.11
N GLY A 110 -5.17 -6.61 -7.87
CA GLY A 110 -4.29 -6.38 -6.74
C GLY A 110 -4.21 -4.91 -6.29
N ILE A 111 -5.08 -4.05 -6.83
CA ILE A 111 -5.08 -2.60 -6.58
C ILE A 111 -6.02 -2.26 -5.43
N PHE A 112 -5.57 -1.34 -4.60
CA PHE A 112 -6.37 -0.73 -3.54
C PHE A 112 -6.03 0.75 -3.39
N TYR A 113 -6.82 1.44 -2.59
CA TYR A 113 -6.64 2.87 -2.31
C TYR A 113 -6.56 3.09 -0.81
N ILE A 114 -5.62 3.93 -0.39
CA ILE A 114 -5.59 4.47 0.97
C ILE A 114 -6.41 5.75 0.95
N ILE A 115 -7.47 5.80 1.77
CA ILE A 115 -8.34 6.96 1.88
C ILE A 115 -8.01 7.69 3.18
N SER A 116 -7.77 8.99 3.08
CA SER A 116 -7.47 9.85 4.22
C SER A 116 -8.21 11.18 4.12
N SER A 117 -8.20 11.94 5.20
CA SER A 117 -8.75 13.30 5.30
C SER A 117 -7.69 14.26 5.86
N THR A 118 -8.06 15.50 6.08
CA THR A 118 -7.15 16.51 6.64
C THR A 118 -6.61 16.16 8.02
N GLN A 119 -7.28 15.30 8.80
CA GLN A 119 -6.86 14.97 10.15
C GLN A 119 -6.11 13.65 10.28
N ASN A 120 -6.26 12.73 9.32
CA ASN A 120 -5.64 11.43 9.36
C ASN A 120 -4.69 11.19 8.17
N ASN A 121 -3.99 12.22 7.75
CA ASN A 121 -2.95 12.14 6.73
C ASN A 121 -1.56 12.38 7.36
N ASP A 122 -0.51 12.24 6.56
CA ASP A 122 0.88 12.46 6.95
C ASP A 122 1.47 13.78 6.42
N LEU A 123 0.61 14.72 6.02
CA LEU A 123 1.04 16.03 5.52
C LEU A 123 1.42 16.96 6.70
N ASP A 124 2.51 17.70 6.53
CA ASP A 124 2.89 18.76 7.44
C ASP A 124 2.04 20.03 7.22
N GLU A 125 2.26 21.05 8.03
CA GLU A 125 1.54 22.35 7.96
C GLU A 125 1.74 23.11 6.63
N ASN A 126 2.75 22.75 5.84
CA ASN A 126 3.06 23.31 4.54
C ASN A 126 2.61 22.45 3.37
N GLY A 127 1.96 21.29 3.63
CA GLY A 127 1.46 20.37 2.63
C GLY A 127 2.49 19.39 2.07
N TYR A 128 3.61 19.16 2.78
CA TYR A 128 4.60 18.16 2.40
C TYR A 128 4.35 16.84 3.14
N ASN A 129 4.44 15.73 2.43
CA ASN A 129 4.38 14.41 3.03
C ASN A 129 5.70 14.02 3.71
N SER A 130 5.73 12.87 4.38
CA SER A 130 6.91 12.35 5.09
C SER A 130 8.14 12.11 4.20
N TYR A 131 7.98 12.10 2.89
CA TYR A 131 9.06 12.00 1.89
C TYR A 131 9.50 13.35 1.32
N GLY A 132 8.89 14.46 1.75
CA GLY A 132 9.21 15.80 1.31
C GLY A 132 8.60 16.19 -0.05
N LEU A 133 7.56 15.50 -0.50
CA LEU A 133 6.81 15.82 -1.71
C LEU A 133 5.57 16.64 -1.36
N HIS A 134 5.32 17.70 -2.13
CA HIS A 134 4.17 18.57 -1.90
C HIS A 134 2.90 17.98 -2.49
N ILE A 135 1.80 18.06 -1.75
CA ILE A 135 0.50 17.47 -2.14
C ILE A 135 0.01 17.97 -3.50
N ASP A 136 0.20 19.25 -3.83
CA ASP A 136 -0.26 19.78 -5.12
C ASP A 136 0.53 19.20 -6.30
N ASP A 137 1.81 18.89 -6.11
CA ASP A 137 2.64 18.24 -7.13
C ASP A 137 2.19 16.80 -7.35
N LEU A 138 1.90 16.06 -6.26
CA LEU A 138 1.37 14.69 -6.32
C LEU A 138 0.00 14.62 -7.00
N VAL A 139 -0.87 15.59 -6.74
CA VAL A 139 -2.18 15.70 -7.41
C VAL A 139 -2.01 16.04 -8.88
N ALA A 140 -1.12 16.98 -9.21
CA ALA A 140 -0.84 17.36 -10.61
C ALA A 140 -0.22 16.20 -11.40
N ALA A 141 0.58 15.34 -10.77
CA ALA A 141 1.15 14.13 -11.36
C ALA A 141 0.12 12.99 -11.51
N GLY A 142 -1.05 13.07 -10.88
CA GLY A 142 -2.05 12.00 -10.86
C GLY A 142 -1.74 10.85 -9.91
N GLU A 143 -0.75 11.01 -9.03
CA GLU A 143 -0.34 10.00 -8.05
C GLU A 143 -1.23 10.02 -6.80
N VAL A 144 -1.85 11.17 -6.52
CA VAL A 144 -2.83 11.36 -5.44
C VAL A 144 -4.08 12.04 -5.99
N TYR A 145 -5.24 11.54 -5.60
CA TYR A 145 -6.54 12.13 -5.88
C TYR A 145 -6.96 13.01 -4.71
N ARG A 146 -7.60 14.14 -4.98
CA ARG A 146 -8.12 15.07 -3.98
C ARG A 146 -9.51 15.55 -4.36
N ALA A 147 -10.44 15.54 -3.40
CA ALA A 147 -11.81 16.02 -3.58
C ALA A 147 -12.35 16.65 -2.29
N ASP A 148 -13.35 17.53 -2.42
CA ASP A 148 -13.99 18.18 -1.28
C ASP A 148 -15.03 17.27 -0.60
N THR A 149 -15.55 16.26 -1.31
CA THR A 149 -16.49 15.27 -0.79
C THR A 149 -16.04 13.84 -1.11
N LEU A 150 -16.50 12.86 -0.31
CA LEU A 150 -16.23 11.44 -0.56
C LEU A 150 -16.91 10.97 -1.85
N GLU A 151 -18.07 11.53 -2.20
CA GLU A 151 -18.78 11.24 -3.43
C GLU A 151 -17.99 11.68 -4.67
N GLU A 152 -17.40 12.87 -4.63
CA GLU A 152 -16.53 13.37 -5.70
C GLU A 152 -15.26 12.53 -5.81
N LEU A 153 -14.66 12.17 -4.67
CA LEU A 153 -13.48 11.29 -4.64
C LEU A 153 -13.80 9.93 -5.27
N ALA A 154 -14.93 9.32 -4.87
CA ALA A 154 -15.38 8.05 -5.45
C ALA A 154 -15.59 8.13 -6.97
N GLN A 155 -16.18 9.24 -7.46
CA GLN A 155 -16.37 9.46 -8.90
C GLN A 155 -15.02 9.57 -9.65
N GLN A 156 -14.03 10.28 -9.10
CA GLN A 156 -12.69 10.36 -9.67
C GLN A 156 -12.03 8.97 -9.77
N LEU A 157 -12.27 8.10 -8.78
CA LEU A 157 -11.73 6.74 -8.71
C LEU A 157 -12.55 5.70 -9.50
N GLY A 158 -13.69 6.09 -10.08
CA GLY A 158 -14.59 5.19 -10.78
C GLY A 158 -15.34 4.21 -9.86
N MET A 159 -15.50 4.56 -8.59
CA MET A 159 -16.22 3.78 -7.57
C MET A 159 -17.69 4.21 -7.46
N ASP A 160 -18.53 3.33 -6.91
CA ASP A 160 -19.87 3.73 -6.47
C ASP A 160 -19.76 4.63 -5.22
N PRO A 161 -20.20 5.91 -5.29
CA PRO A 161 -20.10 6.83 -4.16
C PRO A 161 -20.77 6.30 -2.88
N ALA A 162 -21.90 5.63 -2.99
CA ALA A 162 -22.61 5.10 -1.82
C ALA A 162 -21.79 4.01 -1.10
N VAL A 163 -21.00 3.25 -1.84
CA VAL A 163 -20.14 2.19 -1.26
C VAL A 163 -18.95 2.78 -0.52
N LEU A 164 -18.27 3.79 -1.09
CA LEU A 164 -17.15 4.45 -0.43
C LEU A 164 -17.61 5.17 0.86
N VAL A 165 -18.68 5.97 0.77
CA VAL A 165 -19.27 6.67 1.92
C VAL A 165 -19.64 5.68 3.03
N GLU A 166 -20.27 4.57 2.71
CA GLU A 166 -20.62 3.53 3.69
C GLU A 166 -19.38 2.87 4.31
N SER A 167 -18.32 2.65 3.55
CA SER A 167 -17.06 2.11 4.07
C SER A 167 -16.42 3.06 5.09
N VAL A 168 -16.39 4.36 4.80
CA VAL A 168 -15.88 5.39 5.71
C VAL A 168 -16.77 5.49 6.96
N ARG A 169 -18.11 5.51 6.81
CA ARG A 169 -19.05 5.55 7.92
C ARG A 169 -18.83 4.40 8.91
N LYS A 170 -18.75 3.18 8.41
CA LYS A 170 -18.49 1.99 9.24
C LYS A 170 -17.14 2.04 9.94
N PHE A 171 -16.11 2.53 9.25
CA PHE A 171 -14.81 2.73 9.84
C PHE A 171 -14.87 3.75 10.99
N ASN A 172 -15.53 4.90 10.80
CA ASN A 172 -15.70 5.91 11.84
C ASN A 172 -16.50 5.39 13.06
N GLU A 173 -17.51 4.53 12.83
CA GLU A 173 -18.21 3.82 13.90
C GLU A 173 -17.29 2.88 14.68
N ALA A 174 -16.42 2.14 13.97
CA ALA A 174 -15.44 1.26 14.61
C ALA A 174 -14.43 2.07 15.45
N VAL A 175 -13.94 3.21 14.95
CA VAL A 175 -13.07 4.13 15.71
C VAL A 175 -13.76 4.61 16.99
N THR A 176 -15.00 5.05 16.86
CA THR A 176 -15.78 5.59 17.99
C THR A 176 -16.09 4.53 19.05
N SER A 177 -16.39 3.28 18.62
CA SER A 177 -16.68 2.16 19.52
C SER A 177 -15.42 1.48 20.08
N GLY A 178 -14.24 1.72 19.47
CA GLY A 178 -12.99 1.06 19.81
C GLY A 178 -12.89 -0.39 19.31
N TYR A 179 -13.82 -0.82 18.45
CA TYR A 179 -13.83 -2.18 17.90
C TYR A 179 -14.46 -2.20 16.50
N ASP A 180 -13.78 -2.85 15.58
CA ASP A 180 -14.24 -3.07 14.20
C ASP A 180 -14.89 -4.46 14.07
N PRO A 181 -16.20 -4.56 13.89
CA PRO A 181 -16.88 -5.84 13.77
C PRO A 181 -16.64 -6.55 12.43
N GLU A 182 -16.16 -5.86 11.39
CA GLU A 182 -15.92 -6.46 10.08
C GLU A 182 -14.56 -7.15 10.00
N PHE A 183 -13.51 -6.53 10.55
CA PHE A 183 -12.13 -7.01 10.41
C PHE A 183 -11.42 -7.21 11.76
N GLY A 184 -12.10 -7.01 12.88
CA GLY A 184 -11.55 -7.22 14.21
C GLY A 184 -10.48 -6.23 14.63
N ARG A 185 -10.39 -5.05 14.00
CA ARG A 185 -9.45 -4.00 14.39
C ARG A 185 -9.82 -3.44 15.76
N THR A 186 -8.83 -3.37 16.66
CA THR A 186 -8.99 -2.87 18.03
C THR A 186 -8.01 -1.74 18.37
N VAL A 187 -7.09 -1.44 17.45
CA VAL A 187 -6.08 -0.39 17.63
C VAL A 187 -6.43 0.77 16.74
N PHE A 188 -6.81 1.88 17.36
CA PHE A 188 -7.08 3.15 16.71
C PHE A 188 -6.28 4.22 17.45
N ASN A 189 -5.70 5.16 16.72
CA ASN A 189 -5.10 6.33 17.36
C ASN A 189 -6.14 7.45 17.54
N THR A 190 -5.78 8.50 18.23
CA THR A 190 -6.68 9.59 18.60
C THR A 190 -7.20 10.43 17.44
N HIS A 191 -6.58 10.30 16.26
CA HIS A 191 -6.93 11.06 15.04
C HIS A 191 -7.33 10.14 13.88
N ALA A 192 -7.86 8.96 14.21
CA ALA A 192 -8.21 7.96 13.19
C ALA A 192 -9.50 8.30 12.41
N LEU A 193 -10.37 9.18 12.93
CA LEU A 193 -11.61 9.56 12.24
C LEU A 193 -11.32 10.21 10.90
N ILE A 194 -12.05 9.76 9.88
CA ILE A 194 -12.14 10.44 8.60
C ILE A 194 -13.30 11.46 8.75
N GLU A 195 -12.95 12.74 8.76
CA GLU A 195 -13.88 13.82 9.03
C GLU A 195 -15.02 13.90 8.01
N ASP A 196 -16.15 14.49 8.42
CA ASP A 196 -17.33 14.70 7.56
C ASP A 196 -17.15 15.87 6.56
N PHE A 197 -15.96 16.48 6.52
CA PHE A 197 -15.62 17.56 5.59
C PHE A 197 -14.23 17.34 5.00
N GLY A 198 -14.10 17.71 3.73
CA GLY A 198 -12.85 17.59 2.98
C GLY A 198 -11.80 18.66 3.31
N PRO A 199 -10.69 18.67 2.58
CA PRO A 199 -10.42 17.74 1.46
C PRO A 199 -10.14 16.32 1.93
N TYR A 200 -10.58 15.38 1.09
CA TYR A 200 -10.25 13.97 1.18
C TYR A 200 -9.18 13.61 0.14
N TYR A 201 -8.39 12.61 0.47
CA TYR A 201 -7.31 12.14 -0.40
C TYR A 201 -7.43 10.64 -0.64
N ALA A 202 -6.97 10.22 -1.82
CA ALA A 202 -6.76 8.82 -2.13
C ALA A 202 -5.44 8.64 -2.86
N CYS A 203 -4.65 7.65 -2.48
CA CYS A 203 -3.52 7.20 -3.27
C CYS A 203 -3.71 5.73 -3.64
N HIS A 204 -3.54 5.40 -4.92
CA HIS A 204 -3.64 4.03 -5.37
C HIS A 204 -2.36 3.26 -5.03
N ARG A 205 -2.51 1.98 -4.67
CA ARG A 205 -1.43 1.12 -4.19
C ARG A 205 -1.60 -0.30 -4.67
N ASN A 206 -0.48 -1.02 -4.71
CA ASN A 206 -0.46 -2.46 -4.84
C ASN A 206 0.67 -3.08 -3.99
N PRO A 207 0.68 -4.41 -3.80
CA PRO A 207 1.81 -5.11 -3.23
C PRO A 207 3.05 -5.05 -4.14
N ALA A 208 4.23 -4.89 -3.52
CA ALA A 208 5.53 -4.84 -4.21
C ALA A 208 6.64 -5.48 -3.38
#